data_04438e08eda15af0fd4268c8332fb02e
#
_entry.id   04438e08eda15af0fd4268c8332fb02e
#
_cell.length_a   1.000
_cell.length_b   1.000
_cell.length_c   1.000
_cell.angle_alpha   90.00
_cell.angle_beta   90.00
_cell.angle_gamma   90.00
#
_symmetry.space_group_name_H-M   'P 1'
#
loop_
_entity.id
_entity.type
_entity.pdbx_description
1 polymer ?
#
loop_
_entity_poly.entity_id
_entity_poly.type
_entity_poly.pdbx_seq_one_letter_code
_entity_poly.pdbx_strand_id
1 'polypeptide(L)'
;MLKQMVKRIRGVFSSDLSIDLGTANTLIYVREKGIVLNEPSVVAYQVKDGQKKALAFGEDAKLMLGRTPGSIQAIRPMRDGVIADFDVAEEMIKHFIRKV
;
A
#
# COMPACT_ATOMS: atom_id res chain seq x y z
N MET A 1 3.41 14.61 6.44
CA MET A 1 2.74 13.32 6.56
C MET A 1 3.53 12.20 5.91
N LEU A 2 3.80 12.28 4.63
CA LEU A 2 4.60 11.25 3.96
C LEU A 2 6.00 11.12 4.55
N LYS A 3 6.66 12.23 4.88
CA LYS A 3 7.98 12.21 5.51
C LYS A 3 7.99 11.48 6.84
N GLN A 4 6.94 11.63 7.63
CA GLN A 4 6.83 10.94 8.92
C GLN A 4 6.62 9.45 8.74
N MET A 5 5.83 9.07 7.75
CA MET A 5 5.60 7.67 7.43
C MET A 5 6.88 6.98 6.96
N VAL A 6 7.63 7.62 6.06
CA VAL A 6 8.92 7.11 5.59
C VAL A 6 9.88 6.97 6.75
N LYS A 7 9.87 7.92 7.69
CA LYS A 7 10.70 7.88 8.87
C LYS A 7 10.38 6.68 9.77
N ARG A 8 9.09 6.38 9.93
CA ARG A 8 8.64 5.25 10.76
C ARG A 8 9.04 3.89 10.21
N ILE A 9 9.17 3.77 8.89
CA ILE A 9 9.53 2.51 8.24
C ILE A 9 10.98 2.50 7.73
N ARG A 10 11.76 3.49 8.12
CA ARG A 10 13.13 3.72 7.64
C ARG A 10 14.06 2.54 7.85
N GLY A 11 13.81 1.73 8.86
CA GLY A 11 14.65 0.56 9.14
C GLY A 11 14.49 -0.58 8.15
N VAL A 12 13.52 -0.52 7.23
CA VAL A 12 13.25 -1.61 6.29
C VAL A 12 13.72 -1.32 4.86
N PHE A 13 14.27 -0.14 4.60
CA PHE A 13 14.79 0.17 3.26
C PHE A 13 16.01 1.10 3.33
N SER A 14 16.78 1.09 2.25
CA SER A 14 17.99 1.89 2.13
C SER A 14 17.68 3.31 1.65
N SER A 15 18.70 4.20 1.72
CA SER A 15 18.59 5.57 1.23
C SER A 15 18.45 5.68 -0.29
N ASP A 16 18.72 4.60 -1.02
CA ASP A 16 18.61 4.59 -2.48
C ASP A 16 17.21 4.31 -2.99
N LEU A 17 16.28 4.10 -2.07
CA LEU A 17 14.91 3.73 -2.40
C LEU A 17 13.99 4.94 -2.23
N SER A 18 13.14 5.18 -3.24
CA SER A 18 12.15 6.25 -3.21
C SER A 18 10.76 5.66 -3.43
N ILE A 19 9.78 6.23 -2.75
CA ILE A 19 8.40 5.79 -2.85
C ILE A 19 7.53 6.94 -3.30
N ASP A 20 6.75 6.71 -4.36
CA ASP A 20 5.77 7.66 -4.84
C ASP A 20 4.38 7.10 -4.53
N LEU A 21 3.72 7.70 -3.56
CA LEU A 21 2.36 7.33 -3.17
C LEU A 21 1.35 8.09 -4.01
N GLY A 22 0.86 7.46 -5.07
CA GLY A 22 -0.16 8.04 -5.90
C GLY A 22 -1.56 7.62 -5.48
N THR A 23 -2.56 8.37 -5.93
CA THR A 23 -3.96 8.06 -5.66
C THR A 23 -4.35 6.72 -6.29
N ALA A 24 -3.93 6.49 -7.52
CA ALA A 24 -4.25 5.26 -8.24
C ALA A 24 -3.21 4.17 -8.03
N ASN A 25 -1.94 4.52 -8.12
CA ASN A 25 -0.84 3.57 -8.06
C ASN A 25 0.27 4.03 -7.13
N THR A 26 0.93 3.07 -6.50
CA THR A 26 2.14 3.29 -5.72
C THR A 26 3.33 2.77 -6.52
N LEU A 27 4.37 3.61 -6.63
CA LEU A 27 5.59 3.26 -7.33
C LEU A 27 6.74 3.19 -6.33
N ILE A 28 7.61 2.20 -6.49
CA ILE A 28 8.89 2.16 -5.77
C ILE A 28 9.99 2.22 -6.80
N TYR A 29 10.90 3.15 -6.57
CA TYR A 29 12.03 3.41 -7.45
C TYR A 29 13.31 3.12 -6.69
N VAL A 30 14.19 2.34 -7.29
CA VAL A 30 15.51 2.08 -6.73
C VAL A 30 16.55 2.71 -7.64
N ARG A 31 17.47 3.47 -7.04
CA ARG A 31 18.54 4.12 -7.76
C ARG A 31 19.29 3.08 -8.61
N GLU A 32 19.54 3.42 -9.86
CA GLU A 32 20.24 2.60 -10.84
C GLU A 32 19.42 1.43 -11.41
N LYS A 33 18.31 1.08 -10.78
CA LYS A 33 17.44 0.01 -11.29
C LYS A 33 16.15 0.54 -11.92
N GLY A 34 15.75 1.76 -11.56
CA GLY A 34 14.49 2.33 -12.03
C GLY A 34 13.32 1.89 -11.19
N ILE A 35 12.14 1.84 -11.81
CA ILE A 35 10.91 1.45 -11.12
C ILE A 35 10.90 -0.07 -10.91
N VAL A 36 10.91 -0.49 -9.66
CA VAL A 36 10.92 -1.92 -9.30
C VAL A 36 9.56 -2.41 -8.81
N LEU A 37 8.64 -1.48 -8.54
CA LEU A 37 7.28 -1.84 -8.15
C LEU A 37 6.32 -0.78 -8.67
N ASN A 38 5.21 -1.23 -9.24
CA ASN A 38 4.12 -0.37 -9.68
C ASN A 38 2.84 -1.15 -9.42
N GLU A 39 2.14 -0.80 -8.33
CA GLU A 39 0.93 -1.50 -7.96
C GLU A 39 -0.18 -0.54 -7.57
N PRO A 40 -1.44 -0.96 -7.73
CA PRO A 40 -2.57 -0.13 -7.31
C PRO A 40 -2.50 0.21 -5.83
N SER A 41 -2.87 1.44 -5.49
CA SER A 41 -2.92 1.90 -4.09
C SER A 41 -4.22 1.47 -3.46
N VAL A 42 -4.33 0.17 -3.17
CA VAL A 42 -5.53 -0.42 -2.60
C VAL A 42 -5.18 -1.59 -1.69
N VAL A 43 -5.95 -1.76 -0.64
CA VAL A 43 -5.82 -2.87 0.30
C VAL A 43 -7.18 -3.54 0.46
N ALA A 44 -7.20 -4.87 0.40
CA ALA A 44 -8.41 -5.64 0.64
C ALA A 44 -8.42 -6.09 2.10
N TYR A 45 -9.52 -5.81 2.79
CA TYR A 45 -9.71 -6.20 4.18
C TYR A 45 -10.89 -7.14 4.31
N GLN A 46 -10.75 -8.10 5.20
CA GLN A 46 -11.87 -8.90 5.62
C GLN A 46 -12.37 -8.34 6.95
N VAL A 47 -13.68 -8.13 7.02
CA VAL A 47 -14.33 -7.70 8.26
C VAL A 47 -15.06 -8.90 8.84
N LYS A 48 -14.64 -9.33 10.02
CA LYS A 48 -15.24 -10.47 10.69
C LYS A 48 -15.26 -10.21 12.18
N ASP A 49 -16.42 -10.40 12.79
CA ASP A 49 -16.61 -10.20 14.23
C ASP A 49 -16.15 -8.81 14.71
N GLY A 50 -16.43 -7.80 13.89
CA GLY A 50 -16.05 -6.42 14.20
C GLY A 50 -14.57 -6.09 14.01
N GLN A 51 -13.77 -7.03 13.53
CA GLN A 51 -12.34 -6.84 13.33
C GLN A 51 -12.00 -6.79 11.85
N LYS A 52 -11.05 -5.94 11.49
CA LYS A 52 -10.52 -5.85 10.15
C LYS A 52 -9.20 -6.58 10.06
N LYS A 53 -9.06 -7.40 9.04
CA LYS A 53 -7.80 -8.09 8.77
C LYS A 53 -7.41 -7.84 7.31
N ALA A 54 -6.19 -7.35 7.09
CA ALA A 54 -5.68 -7.15 5.74
C ALA A 54 -5.45 -8.51 5.09
N LEU A 55 -6.02 -8.72 3.92
CA LEU A 55 -5.90 -9.96 3.16
C LEU A 55 -4.95 -9.83 1.99
N ALA A 56 -4.93 -8.69 1.33
CA ALA A 56 -4.14 -8.50 0.13
C ALA A 56 -3.86 -7.03 -0.09
N PHE A 57 -2.81 -6.76 -0.86
CA PHE A 57 -2.34 -5.41 -1.16
C PHE A 57 -2.10 -5.28 -2.66
N GLY A 58 -2.33 -4.08 -3.20
CA GLY A 58 -1.99 -3.79 -4.57
C GLY A 58 -2.76 -4.62 -5.58
N GLU A 59 -2.07 -5.19 -6.53
CA GLU A 59 -2.70 -5.98 -7.59
C GLU A 59 -3.47 -7.18 -7.05
N ASP A 60 -2.95 -7.85 -6.04
CA ASP A 60 -3.63 -8.98 -5.41
C ASP A 60 -4.95 -8.54 -4.78
N ALA A 61 -4.98 -7.35 -4.16
CA ALA A 61 -6.21 -6.81 -3.60
C ALA A 61 -7.23 -6.53 -4.70
N LYS A 62 -6.78 -5.96 -5.81
CA LYS A 62 -7.64 -5.65 -6.94
C LYS A 62 -8.26 -6.92 -7.52
N LEU A 63 -7.46 -7.97 -7.67
CA LEU A 63 -7.95 -9.25 -8.18
C LEU A 63 -8.95 -9.89 -7.21
N MET A 64 -8.67 -9.83 -5.92
CA MET A 64 -9.54 -10.38 -4.89
C MET A 64 -10.91 -9.70 -4.90
N LEU A 65 -10.93 -8.38 -5.02
CA LEU A 65 -12.17 -7.62 -5.04
C LEU A 65 -13.06 -7.96 -6.22
N GLY A 66 -12.49 -8.40 -7.32
CA GLY A 66 -13.25 -8.81 -8.48
C GLY A 66 -13.83 -10.21 -8.38
N ARG A 67 -13.41 -11.00 -7.39
CA ARG A 67 -13.81 -12.42 -7.31
C ARG A 67 -14.56 -12.80 -6.03
N THR A 68 -14.35 -12.04 -4.96
CA THR A 68 -14.84 -12.44 -3.64
C THR A 68 -15.86 -11.45 -3.13
N PRO A 69 -17.13 -11.82 -3.14
CA PRO A 69 -18.19 -10.97 -2.57
C PRO A 69 -18.22 -11.08 -1.05
N GLY A 70 -19.07 -10.30 -0.44
CA GLY A 70 -19.40 -10.44 0.97
C GLY A 70 -18.57 -9.54 1.87
N SER A 71 -17.88 -10.11 2.82
CA SER A 71 -17.21 -9.36 3.89
C SER A 71 -15.90 -8.68 3.48
N ILE A 72 -15.51 -8.78 2.22
CA ILE A 72 -14.29 -8.16 1.72
C ILE A 72 -14.53 -6.69 1.37
N GLN A 73 -13.72 -5.80 1.90
CA GLN A 73 -13.83 -4.36 1.64
C GLN A 73 -12.54 -3.83 1.04
N ALA A 74 -12.69 -2.89 0.13
CA ALA A 74 -11.55 -2.18 -0.44
C ALA A 74 -11.32 -0.89 0.35
N ILE A 75 -10.07 -0.64 0.72
CA ILE A 75 -9.68 0.63 1.30
C ILE A 75 -8.59 1.22 0.42
N ARG A 76 -8.84 2.43 -0.09
CA ARG A 76 -7.86 3.19 -0.86
C ARG A 76 -7.29 4.26 0.04
N PRO A 77 -6.05 4.10 0.49
CA PRO A 77 -5.49 5.02 1.49
C PRO A 77 -5.17 6.40 0.96
N MET A 78 -5.16 6.58 -0.37
CA MET A 78 -4.84 7.87 -0.99
C MET A 78 -6.05 8.41 -1.74
N ARG A 79 -6.34 9.70 -1.53
CA ARG A 79 -7.40 10.42 -2.25
C ARG A 79 -6.87 11.79 -2.67
N ASP A 80 -6.98 12.09 -3.95
CA ASP A 80 -6.58 13.39 -4.49
C ASP A 80 -5.14 13.77 -4.11
N GLY A 81 -4.25 12.79 -4.11
CA GLY A 81 -2.84 13.02 -3.80
C GLY A 81 -2.53 13.17 -2.31
N VAL A 82 -3.52 12.94 -1.44
CA VAL A 82 -3.37 13.09 0.01
C VAL A 82 -3.63 11.75 0.71
N ILE A 83 -2.91 11.50 1.79
CA ILE A 83 -3.15 10.30 2.60
C ILE A 83 -4.46 10.46 3.36
N ALA A 84 -5.45 9.67 2.99
CA ALA A 84 -6.77 9.68 3.62
C ALA A 84 -6.84 8.73 4.82
N ASP A 85 -6.05 7.65 4.80
CA ASP A 85 -5.97 6.69 5.90
C ASP A 85 -4.51 6.36 6.14
N PHE A 86 -3.97 6.92 7.21
CA PHE A 86 -2.54 6.82 7.51
C PHE A 86 -2.13 5.38 7.84
N ASP A 87 -2.91 4.70 8.66
CA ASP A 87 -2.55 3.34 9.09
C ASP A 87 -2.57 2.35 7.93
N VAL A 88 -3.58 2.46 7.06
CA VAL A 88 -3.67 1.61 5.88
C VAL A 88 -2.53 1.91 4.91
N ALA A 89 -2.21 3.19 4.72
CA ALA A 89 -1.11 3.58 3.84
C ALA A 89 0.23 3.04 4.35
N GLU A 90 0.47 3.15 5.66
CA GLU A 90 1.70 2.63 6.26
C GLU A 90 1.82 1.12 6.10
N GLU A 91 0.74 0.40 6.35
CA GLU A 91 0.70 -1.05 6.20
C GLU A 91 0.97 -1.48 4.75
N MET A 92 0.36 -0.76 3.81
CA MET A 92 0.56 -1.01 2.38
C MET A 92 2.02 -0.77 1.97
N ILE A 93 2.60 0.34 2.41
CA ILE A 93 4.00 0.66 2.10
C ILE A 93 4.93 -0.40 2.65
N LYS A 94 4.73 -0.82 3.88
CA LYS A 94 5.56 -1.87 4.48
C LYS A 94 5.50 -3.16 3.68
N HIS A 95 4.31 -3.52 3.22
CA HIS A 95 4.13 -4.71 2.40
C HIS A 95 4.90 -4.58 1.08
N PHE A 96 4.76 -3.44 0.40
CA PHE A 96 5.43 -3.24 -0.88
C PHE A 96 6.95 -3.18 -0.74
N ILE A 97 7.46 -2.60 0.33
CA ILE A 97 8.90 -2.55 0.58
C ILE A 97 9.47 -3.96 0.77
N ARG A 98 8.75 -4.83 1.45
CA ARG A 98 9.19 -6.23 1.64
C ARG A 98 9.20 -7.03 0.34
N LYS A 99 8.47 -6.56 -0.65
CA LYS A 99 8.34 -7.22 -1.94
C LYS A 99 9.51 -6.94 -2.87
N VAL A 100 10.23 -5.85 -2.65
CA VAL A 100 11.33 -5.42 -3.52
C VAL A 100 12.72 -5.65 -2.93
#